data_e67dfdd317edd48d79e44560ca4e7751
#
_entry.id   e67dfdd317edd48d79e44560ca4e7751
#
_cell.length_a   1.000
_cell.length_b   1.000
_cell.length_c   1.000
_cell.angle_alpha   90.00
_cell.angle_beta   90.00
_cell.angle_gamma   90.00
#
_symmetry.space_group_name_H-M   'P 1'
#
loop_
_entity.id
_entity.type
_entity.pdbx_description
1 polymer ?
#
loop_
_entity_poly.entity_id
_entity_poly.type
_entity_poly.pdbx_seq_one_letter_code
_entity_poly.pdbx_strand_id
1 'polypeptide(L)'
;MIEDPKRPILALLTSHWISMLGVALVTTAGFSWLFVLPIQVRGHASNPYIGIVVFIVIPAVLVLGLVLIALGIYLARRRLAGLEQGLMAAPDRRVYLRRLAIFFSVTTAVNIVIGTQGTYRAVQHMDTPQFCGQTCHVMQPYFAAHSNSAHASVECAECHVSPGATGYLKAKMGGTRQFIDMVFKRVHLPIESAVASNRLVPSRLTCEQCHWRQEFEAVKFQVLFHFQDDATNTQTQTALMMLTGGGDVGGIHGKHMGPGVEIDYAATDPARQTIPWIRYLNTKTKEVRTFLADGSTAQSVASLPRHQMQCVDCHNSADHAFELPERAVDRAMGLGQISPTLPFMKKTAVELLKAKYSSNEEASRKIPAELAQFYKECYPAISSQRSGDISKAGTVIAAIYNRNVFPDLKVNWGTYPNNLGHTDSPGCFRCHDGSHSTADKKTITQDCSTCHVPLALDEAHPQVLKTVGLADQIDNLQRR
;
A
#
# COMPACT_ATOMS: atom_id res chain seq x y z
N MET A 1 51.42 53.31 -12.48
CA MET A 1 50.47 52.37 -11.78
C MET A 1 49.90 51.43 -12.83
N ILE A 2 50.51 50.26 -12.97
CA ILE A 2 50.01 49.20 -13.89
C ILE A 2 48.92 48.46 -13.14
N GLU A 3 47.68 48.54 -13.58
CA GLU A 3 46.56 47.75 -13.05
C GLU A 3 46.93 46.26 -13.20
N ASP A 4 47.05 45.59 -12.06
CA ASP A 4 47.24 44.14 -11.96
C ASP A 4 46.04 43.43 -12.61
N PRO A 5 46.19 42.71 -13.73
CA PRO A 5 45.07 42.03 -14.38
C PRO A 5 44.57 40.94 -13.44
N LYS A 6 43.43 41.19 -12.79
CA LYS A 6 42.72 40.20 -11.92
C LYS A 6 42.57 38.90 -12.69
N ARG A 7 43.46 37.93 -12.48
CA ARG A 7 43.36 36.61 -13.09
C ARG A 7 42.05 35.98 -12.68
N PRO A 8 41.31 35.36 -13.62
CA PRO A 8 40.00 34.79 -13.32
C PRO A 8 40.12 33.73 -12.22
N ILE A 9 39.20 33.74 -11.26
CA ILE A 9 39.14 32.83 -10.09
C ILE A 9 39.31 31.37 -10.51
N LEU A 10 38.76 30.98 -11.66
CA LEU A 10 38.89 29.65 -12.23
C LEU A 10 40.35 29.24 -12.48
N ALA A 11 41.18 30.15 -12.94
CA ALA A 11 42.62 29.89 -13.16
C ALA A 11 43.38 29.68 -11.85
N LEU A 12 42.98 30.38 -10.79
CA LEU A 12 43.58 30.19 -9.45
C LEU A 12 43.12 28.86 -8.81
N LEU A 13 41.85 28.47 -8.97
CA LEU A 13 41.32 27.22 -8.48
C LEU A 13 42.01 26.00 -9.09
N THR A 14 42.45 26.09 -10.36
CA THR A 14 43.03 24.98 -11.09
C THR A 14 44.57 25.03 -11.16
N SER A 15 45.18 26.07 -10.59
CA SER A 15 46.62 26.26 -10.65
C SER A 15 47.43 25.40 -9.67
N HIS A 16 46.81 24.90 -8.60
CA HIS A 16 47.45 24.07 -7.60
C HIS A 16 46.67 22.81 -7.32
N TRP A 17 47.32 21.64 -7.23
CA TRP A 17 46.66 20.36 -7.04
C TRP A 17 45.84 20.28 -5.75
N ILE A 18 46.25 20.95 -4.68
CA ILE A 18 45.51 21.01 -3.40
C ILE A 18 44.16 21.72 -3.58
N SER A 19 44.12 22.83 -4.35
CA SER A 19 42.86 23.51 -4.67
C SER A 19 41.93 22.61 -5.50
N MET A 20 42.49 21.87 -6.47
CA MET A 20 41.75 20.91 -7.28
C MET A 20 41.16 19.79 -6.42
N LEU A 21 41.92 19.23 -5.47
CA LEU A 21 41.44 18.25 -4.50
C LEU A 21 40.30 18.83 -3.65
N GLY A 22 40.45 20.08 -3.18
CA GLY A 22 39.39 20.77 -2.45
C GLY A 22 38.09 20.90 -3.26
N VAL A 23 38.19 21.28 -4.54
CA VAL A 23 37.00 21.35 -5.43
C VAL A 23 36.37 19.98 -5.62
N ALA A 24 37.17 18.93 -5.77
CA ALA A 24 36.64 17.56 -5.86
C ALA A 24 35.87 17.18 -4.60
N LEU A 25 36.43 17.44 -3.40
CA LEU A 25 35.75 17.13 -2.13
C LEU A 25 34.46 17.93 -1.94
N VAL A 26 34.46 19.25 -2.27
CA VAL A 26 33.27 20.10 -2.17
C VAL A 26 32.17 19.63 -3.10
N THR A 27 32.50 19.32 -4.38
CA THR A 27 31.51 18.86 -5.34
C THR A 27 30.95 17.48 -4.96
N THR A 28 31.83 16.57 -4.51
CA THR A 28 31.39 15.22 -4.06
C THR A 28 30.54 15.31 -2.80
N ALA A 29 30.89 16.14 -1.81
CA ALA A 29 30.09 16.36 -0.61
C ALA A 29 28.72 16.97 -0.95
N GLY A 30 28.66 17.95 -1.86
CA GLY A 30 27.43 18.58 -2.33
C GLY A 30 26.50 17.57 -3.03
N PHE A 31 27.07 16.76 -3.93
CA PHE A 31 26.32 15.68 -4.58
C PHE A 31 25.79 14.65 -3.55
N SER A 32 26.66 14.20 -2.63
CA SER A 32 26.24 13.25 -1.59
C SER A 32 25.12 13.84 -0.73
N TRP A 33 25.21 15.10 -0.36
CA TRP A 33 24.17 15.76 0.45
C TRP A 33 22.83 15.88 -0.27
N LEU A 34 22.84 16.18 -1.57
CA LEU A 34 21.65 16.29 -2.39
C LEU A 34 20.78 15.00 -2.34
N PHE A 35 21.43 13.83 -2.29
CA PHE A 35 20.75 12.53 -2.27
C PHE A 35 20.43 12.02 -0.87
N VAL A 36 21.28 12.29 0.14
CA VAL A 36 21.16 11.68 1.47
C VAL A 36 20.36 12.54 2.44
N LEU A 37 20.45 13.88 2.36
CA LEU A 37 19.75 14.78 3.26
C LEU A 37 18.22 14.64 3.24
N PRO A 38 17.55 14.52 2.09
CA PRO A 38 16.09 14.36 2.05
C PRO A 38 15.60 13.12 2.75
N ILE A 39 16.38 12.03 2.75
CA ILE A 39 16.06 10.76 3.41
C ILE A 39 16.10 10.93 4.94
N GLN A 40 17.03 11.71 5.44
CA GLN A 40 17.27 11.89 6.88
C GLN A 40 16.29 12.88 7.53
N VAL A 41 15.92 13.97 6.85
CA VAL A 41 15.06 15.04 7.41
C VAL A 41 13.66 14.50 7.77
N ARG A 42 13.23 13.38 7.18
CA ARG A 42 11.92 12.78 7.44
C ARG A 42 11.88 11.72 8.54
N GLY A 43 12.96 11.54 9.30
CA GLY A 43 12.96 10.81 10.57
C GLY A 43 12.84 9.27 10.49
N HIS A 44 12.99 8.65 9.31
CA HIS A 44 12.80 7.21 9.11
C HIS A 44 14.09 6.44 8.79
N ALA A 45 15.25 6.97 9.15
CA ALA A 45 16.49 6.20 9.03
C ALA A 45 16.54 5.16 10.16
N SER A 46 16.23 3.91 9.84
CA SER A 46 16.35 2.76 10.73
C SER A 46 17.79 2.50 11.21
N ASN A 47 18.77 3.20 10.66
CA ASN A 47 20.17 3.08 11.00
C ASN A 47 20.72 4.40 11.58
N PRO A 48 21.08 4.46 12.89
CA PRO A 48 21.58 5.66 13.55
C PRO A 48 22.92 6.16 12.95
N TYR A 49 23.69 5.30 12.30
CA TYR A 49 24.95 5.69 11.65
C TYR A 49 24.77 6.58 10.42
N ILE A 50 23.61 6.55 9.76
CA ILE A 50 23.33 7.45 8.63
C ILE A 50 23.30 8.91 9.10
N GLY A 51 22.77 9.19 10.29
CA GLY A 51 22.80 10.53 10.90
C GLY A 51 24.22 11.07 11.07
N ILE A 52 25.16 10.23 11.52
CA ILE A 52 26.58 10.61 11.64
C ILE A 52 27.16 10.98 10.28
N VAL A 53 26.87 10.20 9.25
CA VAL A 53 27.38 10.49 7.89
C VAL A 53 26.82 11.82 7.38
N VAL A 54 25.53 12.08 7.52
CA VAL A 54 24.85 13.27 6.98
C VAL A 54 25.22 14.55 7.72
N PHE A 55 25.24 14.50 9.06
CA PHE A 55 25.37 15.71 9.89
C PHE A 55 26.82 15.95 10.38
N ILE A 56 27.69 14.98 10.29
CA ILE A 56 29.09 15.11 10.73
C ILE A 56 30.07 14.89 9.58
N VAL A 57 30.02 13.71 8.91
CA VAL A 57 31.06 13.34 7.92
C VAL A 57 30.96 14.20 6.66
N ILE A 58 29.81 14.32 6.05
CA ILE A 58 29.65 15.11 4.81
C ILE A 58 29.92 16.58 5.03
N PRO A 59 29.43 17.26 6.09
CA PRO A 59 29.83 18.63 6.41
C PRO A 59 31.30 18.77 6.71
N ALA A 60 31.94 17.84 7.42
CA ALA A 60 33.38 17.86 7.67
C ALA A 60 34.18 17.75 6.38
N VAL A 61 33.78 16.88 5.44
CA VAL A 61 34.41 16.79 4.10
C VAL A 61 34.22 18.07 3.30
N LEU A 62 33.04 18.70 3.39
CA LEU A 62 32.77 19.99 2.73
C LEU A 62 33.68 21.08 3.28
N VAL A 63 33.77 21.22 4.61
CA VAL A 63 34.61 22.20 5.27
C VAL A 63 36.08 21.95 4.94
N LEU A 64 36.55 20.71 5.02
CA LEU A 64 37.89 20.32 4.61
C LEU A 64 38.20 20.74 3.17
N GLY A 65 37.27 20.47 2.25
CA GLY A 65 37.39 20.87 0.85
C GLY A 65 37.50 22.38 0.68
N LEU A 66 36.71 23.18 1.39
CA LEU A 66 36.80 24.64 1.38
C LEU A 66 38.14 25.14 1.90
N VAL A 67 38.65 24.56 2.99
CA VAL A 67 40.00 24.89 3.54
C VAL A 67 41.09 24.56 2.53
N LEU A 68 41.03 23.40 1.88
CA LEU A 68 42.00 23.01 0.86
C LEU A 68 41.95 23.92 -0.38
N ILE A 69 40.77 24.41 -0.77
CA ILE A 69 40.63 25.41 -1.85
C ILE A 69 41.39 26.69 -1.46
N ALA A 70 41.13 27.23 -0.27
CA ALA A 70 41.76 28.44 0.23
C ALA A 70 43.31 28.29 0.32
N LEU A 71 43.77 27.18 0.89
CA LEU A 71 45.18 26.83 1.00
C LEU A 71 45.82 26.69 -0.39
N GLY A 72 45.20 25.99 -1.31
CA GLY A 72 45.67 25.80 -2.67
C GLY A 72 45.79 27.13 -3.44
N ILE A 73 44.82 28.04 -3.30
CA ILE A 73 44.87 29.39 -3.86
C ILE A 73 46.04 30.18 -3.25
N TYR A 74 46.22 30.12 -1.94
CA TYR A 74 47.33 30.79 -1.26
C TYR A 74 48.68 30.27 -1.77
N LEU A 75 48.89 28.98 -1.86
CA LEU A 75 50.11 28.37 -2.37
C LEU A 75 50.33 28.69 -3.86
N ALA A 76 49.28 28.72 -4.67
CA ALA A 76 49.33 29.13 -6.07
C ALA A 76 49.81 30.58 -6.22
N ARG A 77 49.28 31.49 -5.40
CA ARG A 77 49.72 32.92 -5.39
C ARG A 77 51.18 33.04 -5.00
N ARG A 78 51.65 32.35 -3.94
CA ARG A 78 53.06 32.34 -3.56
C ARG A 78 53.97 31.83 -4.67
N ARG A 79 53.56 30.75 -5.35
CA ARG A 79 54.34 30.20 -6.48
C ARG A 79 54.39 31.17 -7.65
N LEU A 80 53.30 31.88 -7.94
CA LEU A 80 53.26 32.88 -8.99
C LEU A 80 54.13 34.07 -8.67
N ALA A 81 54.16 34.57 -7.43
CA ALA A 81 55.04 35.62 -6.98
C ALA A 81 56.50 35.20 -7.10
N GLY A 82 56.86 33.94 -6.83
CA GLY A 82 58.19 33.41 -7.06
C GLY A 82 58.62 33.34 -8.54
N LEU A 83 57.68 33.09 -9.44
CA LEU A 83 57.85 33.09 -10.90
C LEU A 83 58.11 34.53 -11.42
N GLU A 84 57.32 35.49 -10.92
CA GLU A 84 57.51 36.93 -11.24
C GLU A 84 58.87 37.47 -10.77
N GLN A 85 59.44 36.93 -9.69
CA GLN A 85 60.80 37.24 -9.19
C GLN A 85 61.92 36.44 -9.90
N GLY A 86 61.58 35.61 -10.93
CA GLY A 86 62.56 34.79 -11.65
C GLY A 86 63.10 33.59 -10.85
N LEU A 87 62.54 33.30 -9.69
CA LEU A 87 62.98 32.25 -8.76
C LEU A 87 62.49 30.83 -9.14
N MET A 88 61.49 30.68 -10.04
CA MET A 88 60.97 29.42 -10.46
C MET A 88 60.65 29.37 -11.96
N ALA A 89 60.82 28.20 -12.58
CA ALA A 89 60.45 27.98 -13.97
C ALA A 89 58.92 27.94 -14.17
N ALA A 90 58.47 28.54 -15.26
CA ALA A 90 57.03 28.47 -15.60
C ALA A 90 56.62 27.03 -15.88
N PRO A 91 55.46 26.57 -15.38
CA PRO A 91 54.99 25.24 -15.64
C PRO A 91 54.68 25.05 -17.14
N ASP A 92 55.13 23.91 -17.70
CA ASP A 92 54.82 23.55 -19.09
C ASP A 92 53.30 23.49 -19.29
N ARG A 93 52.79 24.24 -20.26
CA ARG A 93 51.39 24.35 -20.60
C ARG A 93 50.76 22.97 -20.88
N ARG A 94 51.52 22.03 -21.50
CA ARG A 94 51.05 20.70 -21.80
C ARG A 94 50.82 19.88 -20.52
N VAL A 95 51.74 19.94 -19.57
CA VAL A 95 51.63 19.27 -18.26
C VAL A 95 50.45 19.83 -17.46
N TYR A 96 50.26 21.15 -17.49
CA TYR A 96 49.13 21.79 -16.83
C TYR A 96 47.78 21.34 -17.42
N LEU A 97 47.62 21.39 -18.74
CA LEU A 97 46.38 20.94 -19.43
C LEU A 97 46.10 19.48 -19.20
N ARG A 98 47.12 18.61 -19.20
CA ARG A 98 46.96 17.18 -18.89
C ARG A 98 46.46 16.95 -17.47
N ARG A 99 47.04 17.66 -16.48
CA ARG A 99 46.56 17.56 -15.07
C ARG A 99 45.12 18.04 -14.93
N LEU A 100 44.76 19.13 -15.59
CA LEU A 100 43.43 19.69 -15.59
C LEU A 100 42.41 18.69 -16.23
N ALA A 101 42.76 18.11 -17.37
CA ALA A 101 41.93 17.11 -18.03
C ALA A 101 41.75 15.87 -17.16
N ILE A 102 42.80 15.33 -16.54
CA ILE A 102 42.72 14.20 -15.62
C ILE A 102 41.83 14.57 -14.43
N PHE A 103 42.02 15.76 -13.83
CA PHE A 103 41.19 16.20 -12.71
C PHE A 103 39.69 16.22 -13.06
N PHE A 104 39.33 16.90 -14.15
CA PHE A 104 37.92 16.97 -14.56
C PHE A 104 37.33 15.59 -14.90
N SER A 105 38.10 14.75 -15.59
CA SER A 105 37.68 13.40 -15.94
C SER A 105 37.42 12.57 -14.68
N VAL A 106 38.36 12.56 -13.72
CA VAL A 106 38.21 11.78 -12.48
C VAL A 106 37.06 12.33 -11.63
N THR A 107 36.97 13.65 -11.42
CA THR A 107 35.90 14.27 -10.63
C THR A 107 34.55 14.00 -11.26
N THR A 108 34.42 14.11 -12.58
CA THR A 108 33.20 13.81 -13.30
C THR A 108 32.82 12.33 -13.15
N ALA A 109 33.77 11.40 -13.33
CA ALA A 109 33.54 9.98 -13.17
C ALA A 109 33.07 9.65 -11.75
N VAL A 110 33.70 10.19 -10.72
CA VAL A 110 33.29 9.99 -9.30
C VAL A 110 31.89 10.55 -9.06
N ASN A 111 31.59 11.75 -9.54
CA ASN A 111 30.27 12.35 -9.37
C ASN A 111 29.17 11.59 -10.15
N ILE A 112 29.48 11.05 -11.34
CA ILE A 112 28.56 10.18 -12.07
C ILE A 112 28.26 8.91 -11.26
N VAL A 113 29.28 8.25 -10.71
CA VAL A 113 29.11 7.04 -9.88
C VAL A 113 28.24 7.35 -8.66
N ILE A 114 28.57 8.41 -7.92
CA ILE A 114 27.80 8.82 -6.73
C ILE A 114 26.37 9.19 -7.13
N GLY A 115 26.17 9.97 -8.19
CA GLY A 115 24.86 10.36 -8.69
C GLY A 115 24.03 9.16 -9.11
N THR A 116 24.63 8.22 -9.87
CA THR A 116 23.95 7.01 -10.30
C THR A 116 23.54 6.12 -9.11
N GLN A 117 24.46 5.87 -8.18
CA GLN A 117 24.17 5.08 -6.98
C GLN A 117 23.15 5.78 -6.08
N GLY A 118 23.25 7.08 -5.89
CA GLY A 118 22.29 7.87 -5.12
C GLY A 118 20.89 7.81 -5.74
N THR A 119 20.80 8.01 -7.05
CA THR A 119 19.53 7.90 -7.79
C THR A 119 18.94 6.50 -7.68
N TYR A 120 19.75 5.46 -7.91
CA TYR A 120 19.31 4.06 -7.80
C TYR A 120 18.76 3.75 -6.41
N ARG A 121 19.48 4.13 -5.34
CA ARG A 121 19.01 3.93 -3.95
C ARG A 121 17.75 4.74 -3.63
N ALA A 122 17.67 5.98 -4.13
CA ALA A 122 16.48 6.80 -3.96
C ALA A 122 15.25 6.16 -4.63
N VAL A 123 15.43 5.65 -5.84
CA VAL A 123 14.37 4.94 -6.58
C VAL A 123 13.93 3.68 -5.83
N GLN A 124 14.87 2.82 -5.42
CA GLN A 124 14.55 1.63 -4.63
C GLN A 124 13.77 1.99 -3.36
N HIS A 125 14.17 3.04 -2.64
CA HIS A 125 13.47 3.48 -1.45
C HIS A 125 12.05 3.99 -1.77
N MET A 126 11.89 4.71 -2.87
CA MET A 126 10.58 5.22 -3.31
C MET A 126 9.59 4.13 -3.73
N ASP A 127 10.05 2.91 -4.04
CA ASP A 127 9.20 1.79 -4.42
C ASP A 127 8.76 0.95 -3.20
N THR A 128 9.36 1.17 -2.01
CA THR A 128 9.01 0.44 -0.79
C THR A 128 7.62 0.80 -0.26
N PRO A 129 6.89 -0.15 0.37
CA PRO A 129 5.63 0.13 1.06
C PRO A 129 5.76 1.20 2.14
N GLN A 130 6.88 1.25 2.86
CA GLN A 130 7.16 2.24 3.89
C GLN A 130 7.21 3.66 3.31
N PHE A 131 7.84 3.84 2.16
CA PHE A 131 7.85 5.15 1.50
C PHE A 131 6.44 5.57 1.10
N CYS A 132 5.69 4.71 0.43
CA CYS A 132 4.33 5.01 -0.02
C CYS A 132 3.38 5.27 1.15
N GLY A 133 3.42 4.46 2.21
CA GLY A 133 2.45 4.49 3.29
C GLY A 133 2.81 5.40 4.46
N GLN A 134 4.11 5.62 4.73
CA GLN A 134 4.53 6.42 5.89
C GLN A 134 5.01 7.82 5.50
N THR A 135 5.63 7.97 4.34
CA THR A 135 6.04 9.30 3.84
C THR A 135 4.83 10.10 3.36
N CYS A 136 3.89 9.44 2.70
CA CYS A 136 2.62 10.03 2.28
C CYS A 136 1.53 9.68 3.30
N HIS A 137 1.38 10.49 4.33
CA HIS A 137 0.43 10.25 5.44
C HIS A 137 -1.01 9.94 4.95
N VAL A 138 -1.43 10.52 3.83
CA VAL A 138 -2.75 10.25 3.22
C VAL A 138 -2.92 8.79 2.75
N MET A 139 -1.81 8.05 2.57
CA MET A 139 -1.80 6.63 2.20
C MET A 139 -1.76 5.69 3.41
N GLN A 140 -1.71 6.22 4.63
CA GLN A 140 -1.62 5.44 5.86
C GLN A 140 -2.73 4.36 6.00
N PRO A 141 -4.01 4.62 5.64
CA PRO A 141 -5.05 3.58 5.70
C PRO A 141 -4.71 2.36 4.83
N TYR A 142 -4.25 2.61 3.61
CA TYR A 142 -3.88 1.55 2.67
C TYR A 142 -2.63 0.78 3.13
N PHE A 143 -1.65 1.48 3.70
CA PHE A 143 -0.47 0.85 4.28
C PHE A 143 -0.81 -0.03 5.48
N ALA A 144 -1.69 0.43 6.37
CA ALA A 144 -2.15 -0.35 7.51
C ALA A 144 -2.91 -1.61 7.07
N ALA A 145 -3.79 -1.50 6.07
CA ALA A 145 -4.50 -2.64 5.50
C ALA A 145 -3.53 -3.62 4.82
N HIS A 146 -2.62 -3.14 3.96
CA HIS A 146 -1.56 -3.91 3.31
C HIS A 146 -0.72 -4.72 4.30
N SER A 147 -0.22 -4.09 5.35
CA SER A 147 0.64 -4.73 6.36
C SER A 147 -0.05 -5.89 7.09
N ASN A 148 -1.37 -6.00 7.00
CA ASN A 148 -2.19 -7.06 7.61
C ASN A 148 -2.83 -7.99 6.56
N SER A 149 -2.45 -7.86 5.29
CA SER A 149 -3.01 -8.65 4.19
C SER A 149 -2.17 -9.89 3.86
N ALA A 150 -2.72 -10.75 3.01
CA ALA A 150 -1.98 -11.87 2.43
C ALA A 150 -0.84 -11.43 1.50
N HIS A 151 -0.88 -10.18 1.02
CA HIS A 151 0.11 -9.57 0.14
C HIS A 151 1.10 -8.64 0.87
N ALA A 152 1.18 -8.69 2.21
CA ALA A 152 2.05 -7.83 3.01
C ALA A 152 3.54 -7.84 2.64
N SER A 153 4.00 -8.88 1.93
CA SER A 153 5.36 -9.01 1.40
C SER A 153 5.53 -8.53 -0.05
N VAL A 154 4.43 -8.14 -0.72
CA VAL A 154 4.44 -7.66 -2.12
C VAL A 154 4.58 -6.15 -2.11
N GLU A 155 5.48 -5.60 -2.92
CA GLU A 155 5.65 -4.16 -2.98
C GLU A 155 4.48 -3.46 -3.67
N CYS A 156 4.14 -2.25 -3.22
CA CYS A 156 3.04 -1.46 -3.79
C CYS A 156 3.21 -1.25 -5.31
N ALA A 157 4.45 -1.10 -5.76
CA ALA A 157 4.78 -0.91 -7.16
C ALA A 157 4.38 -2.10 -8.06
N GLU A 158 4.40 -3.33 -7.54
CA GLU A 158 4.04 -4.55 -8.30
C GLU A 158 2.57 -4.52 -8.80
N CYS A 159 1.68 -3.86 -8.04
CA CYS A 159 0.27 -3.74 -8.41
C CYS A 159 -0.07 -2.38 -9.03
N HIS A 160 0.62 -1.29 -8.63
CA HIS A 160 0.27 0.07 -9.00
C HIS A 160 1.11 0.67 -10.12
N VAL A 161 2.19 0.02 -10.55
CA VAL A 161 3.08 0.50 -11.61
C VAL A 161 3.05 -0.47 -12.80
N SER A 162 2.67 0.04 -13.97
CA SER A 162 2.70 -0.79 -15.19
C SER A 162 4.13 -1.22 -15.52
N PRO A 163 4.32 -2.46 -16.00
CA PRO A 163 5.64 -2.93 -16.43
C PRO A 163 6.24 -2.06 -17.53
N GLY A 164 7.57 -1.98 -17.54
CA GLY A 164 8.35 -1.30 -18.56
C GLY A 164 8.60 0.18 -18.30
N ALA A 165 9.54 0.77 -19.05
CA ALA A 165 10.03 2.13 -18.83
C ALA A 165 8.94 3.21 -18.93
N THR A 166 8.00 3.07 -19.87
CA THR A 166 6.90 4.02 -20.07
C THR A 166 5.91 3.98 -18.92
N GLY A 167 5.57 2.79 -18.41
CA GLY A 167 4.71 2.62 -17.24
C GLY A 167 5.34 3.22 -15.99
N TYR A 168 6.62 2.94 -15.78
CA TYR A 168 7.40 3.49 -14.68
C TYR A 168 7.45 5.02 -14.71
N LEU A 169 7.78 5.63 -15.86
CA LEU A 169 7.85 7.08 -16.01
C LEU A 169 6.47 7.72 -15.74
N LYS A 170 5.39 7.14 -16.28
CA LYS A 170 4.02 7.61 -16.06
C LYS A 170 3.64 7.55 -14.58
N ALA A 171 4.02 6.49 -13.86
CA ALA A 171 3.78 6.35 -12.43
C ALA A 171 4.55 7.41 -11.61
N LYS A 172 5.83 7.65 -11.93
CA LYS A 172 6.63 8.68 -11.24
C LYS A 172 6.11 10.10 -11.50
N MET A 173 5.66 10.41 -12.71
CA MET A 173 5.01 11.69 -13.02
C MET A 173 3.68 11.84 -12.27
N GLY A 174 2.87 10.77 -12.21
CA GLY A 174 1.63 10.74 -11.43
C GLY A 174 1.89 10.95 -9.93
N GLY A 175 2.88 10.27 -9.37
CA GLY A 175 3.31 10.43 -7.98
C GLY A 175 3.81 11.85 -7.67
N THR A 176 4.57 12.46 -8.57
CA THR A 176 5.00 13.86 -8.43
C THR A 176 3.81 14.82 -8.38
N ARG A 177 2.81 14.62 -9.26
CA ARG A 177 1.57 15.42 -9.24
C ARG A 177 0.82 15.24 -7.91
N GLN A 178 0.65 14.00 -7.44
CA GLN A 178 -0.01 13.72 -6.16
C GLN A 178 0.74 14.39 -5.00
N PHE A 179 2.07 14.38 -5.01
CA PHE A 179 2.88 15.08 -4.01
C PHE A 179 2.61 16.60 -4.03
N ILE A 180 2.56 17.21 -5.22
CA ILE A 180 2.22 18.63 -5.38
C ILE A 180 0.81 18.90 -4.84
N ASP A 181 -0.18 18.09 -5.21
CA ASP A 181 -1.56 18.24 -4.75
C ASP A 181 -1.66 18.12 -3.21
N MET A 182 -0.84 17.26 -2.59
CA MET A 182 -0.76 17.12 -1.13
C MET A 182 -0.14 18.38 -0.47
N VAL A 183 0.98 18.89 -1.01
CA VAL A 183 1.63 20.11 -0.49
C VAL A 183 0.70 21.30 -0.54
N PHE A 184 -0.06 21.45 -1.62
CA PHE A 184 -1.03 22.54 -1.80
C PHE A 184 -2.42 22.25 -1.22
N LYS A 185 -2.58 21.15 -0.44
CA LYS A 185 -3.85 20.75 0.20
C LYS A 185 -5.02 20.59 -0.79
N ARG A 186 -4.75 20.09 -1.99
CA ARG A 186 -5.75 19.86 -3.05
C ARG A 186 -6.30 18.43 -3.03
N VAL A 187 -5.85 17.59 -2.12
CA VAL A 187 -6.29 16.19 -1.99
C VAL A 187 -7.67 16.16 -1.34
N HIS A 188 -8.63 15.52 -1.99
CA HIS A 188 -9.96 15.28 -1.44
C HIS A 188 -9.91 14.04 -0.52
N LEU A 189 -10.54 14.15 0.64
CA LEU A 189 -10.61 13.06 1.62
C LEU A 189 -12.05 12.59 1.82
N PRO A 190 -12.30 11.29 1.94
CA PRO A 190 -11.31 10.20 1.82
C PRO A 190 -10.78 10.08 0.38
N ILE A 191 -9.57 9.52 0.22
CA ILE A 191 -8.99 9.28 -1.12
C ILE A 191 -9.87 8.26 -1.85
N GLU A 192 -10.22 8.54 -3.10
CA GLU A 192 -10.91 7.58 -3.95
C GLU A 192 -10.07 6.32 -4.14
N SER A 193 -10.73 5.16 -4.11
CA SER A 193 -10.06 3.89 -4.44
C SER A 193 -9.49 3.94 -5.86
N ALA A 194 -8.42 3.19 -6.11
CA ALA A 194 -7.80 3.12 -7.43
C ALA A 194 -8.73 2.52 -8.49
N VAL A 195 -9.68 1.67 -8.07
CA VAL A 195 -10.76 1.14 -8.94
C VAL A 195 -11.71 2.26 -9.35
N ALA A 196 -12.22 3.04 -8.39
CA ALA A 196 -13.14 4.16 -8.66
C ALA A 196 -12.51 5.22 -9.56
N SER A 197 -11.23 5.56 -9.34
CA SER A 197 -10.49 6.53 -10.14
C SER A 197 -9.98 6.00 -11.48
N ASN A 198 -10.25 4.73 -11.81
CA ASN A 198 -9.78 4.04 -13.04
C ASN A 198 -8.24 4.14 -13.24
N ARG A 199 -7.47 4.10 -12.14
CA ARG A 199 -6.00 4.27 -12.14
C ARG A 199 -5.24 2.97 -11.96
N LEU A 200 -5.95 1.83 -11.79
CA LEU A 200 -5.29 0.55 -11.67
C LEU A 200 -4.71 0.09 -13.00
N VAL A 201 -3.57 -0.56 -12.89
CA VAL A 201 -2.97 -1.31 -13.99
C VAL A 201 -3.89 -2.50 -14.30
N PRO A 202 -4.10 -2.86 -15.58
CA PRO A 202 -4.91 -4.04 -15.91
C PRO A 202 -4.45 -5.30 -15.19
N SER A 203 -5.38 -6.07 -14.66
CA SER A 203 -5.10 -7.26 -13.83
C SER A 203 -4.23 -8.31 -14.54
N ARG A 204 -4.28 -8.37 -15.88
CA ARG A 204 -3.41 -9.24 -16.67
C ARG A 204 -1.93 -8.89 -16.55
N LEU A 205 -1.61 -7.63 -16.28
CA LEU A 205 -0.24 -7.15 -16.17
C LEU A 205 0.27 -7.15 -14.71
N THR A 206 -0.59 -7.46 -13.75
CA THR A 206 -0.29 -7.46 -12.31
C THR A 206 -0.66 -8.80 -11.68
N CYS A 207 -1.94 -9.05 -11.40
CA CYS A 207 -2.40 -10.23 -10.69
C CYS A 207 -2.00 -11.55 -11.37
N GLU A 208 -2.11 -11.62 -12.71
CA GLU A 208 -1.82 -12.83 -13.47
C GLU A 208 -0.32 -13.15 -13.59
N GLN A 209 0.57 -12.30 -13.07
CA GLN A 209 2.00 -12.64 -12.94
C GLN A 209 2.24 -13.69 -11.86
N CYS A 210 1.38 -13.74 -10.83
CA CYS A 210 1.46 -14.68 -9.71
C CYS A 210 0.23 -15.61 -9.66
N HIS A 211 -0.96 -15.13 -10.07
CA HIS A 211 -2.22 -15.87 -10.04
C HIS A 211 -2.63 -16.31 -11.46
N TRP A 212 -2.24 -17.51 -11.85
CA TRP A 212 -2.58 -18.04 -13.17
C TRP A 212 -3.99 -18.63 -13.17
N ARG A 213 -4.80 -18.22 -14.14
CA ARG A 213 -6.21 -18.62 -14.23
C ARG A 213 -6.42 -20.13 -14.33
N GLN A 214 -5.45 -20.86 -14.89
CA GLN A 214 -5.51 -22.30 -15.05
C GLN A 214 -5.25 -23.07 -13.75
N GLU A 215 -4.59 -22.45 -12.81
CA GLU A 215 -4.16 -23.06 -11.54
C GLU A 215 -5.09 -22.71 -10.36
N PHE A 216 -6.26 -22.11 -10.64
CA PHE A 216 -7.22 -21.83 -9.58
C PHE A 216 -7.84 -23.13 -9.05
N GLU A 217 -7.89 -23.24 -7.72
CA GLU A 217 -8.54 -24.37 -7.05
C GLU A 217 -10.02 -24.44 -7.42
N ALA A 218 -10.52 -25.66 -7.70
CA ALA A 218 -11.92 -25.88 -8.09
C ALA A 218 -12.88 -25.50 -6.96
N VAL A 219 -12.50 -25.75 -5.72
CA VAL A 219 -13.28 -25.48 -4.51
C VAL A 219 -12.39 -24.91 -3.41
N LYS A 220 -12.99 -24.05 -2.57
CA LYS A 220 -12.35 -23.51 -1.38
C LYS A 220 -13.25 -23.72 -0.17
N PHE A 221 -12.75 -24.38 0.85
CA PHE A 221 -13.46 -24.53 2.11
C PHE A 221 -13.29 -23.25 2.95
N GLN A 222 -14.40 -22.74 3.51
CA GLN A 222 -14.42 -21.54 4.33
C GLN A 222 -15.23 -21.76 5.59
N VAL A 223 -14.69 -21.33 6.74
CA VAL A 223 -15.38 -21.31 8.02
C VAL A 223 -15.54 -19.87 8.46
N LEU A 224 -16.76 -19.47 8.75
CA LEU A 224 -17.12 -18.17 9.30
C LEU A 224 -17.55 -18.35 10.75
N PHE A 225 -17.03 -17.53 11.63
CA PHE A 225 -17.45 -17.47 13.03
C PHE A 225 -18.45 -16.35 13.21
N HIS A 226 -19.45 -16.60 14.03
CA HIS A 226 -20.41 -15.60 14.46
C HIS A 226 -20.62 -15.72 15.97
N PHE A 227 -20.57 -14.61 16.68
CA PHE A 227 -20.79 -14.51 18.13
C PHE A 227 -21.97 -13.59 18.39
N GLN A 228 -22.90 -14.05 19.26
CA GLN A 228 -24.05 -13.25 19.66
C GLN A 228 -23.69 -12.18 20.69
N ASP A 229 -24.51 -11.15 20.78
CA ASP A 229 -24.35 -10.02 21.72
C ASP A 229 -24.90 -10.38 23.12
N ASP A 230 -24.65 -11.60 23.58
CA ASP A 230 -25.14 -12.14 24.86
C ASP A 230 -24.01 -12.31 25.90
N ALA A 231 -24.38 -12.67 27.11
CA ALA A 231 -23.43 -12.83 28.21
C ALA A 231 -22.39 -13.93 27.97
N THR A 232 -22.73 -14.95 27.20
CA THR A 232 -21.87 -16.09 26.91
C THR A 232 -21.16 -15.97 25.57
N ASN A 233 -21.45 -14.90 24.81
CA ASN A 233 -21.01 -14.73 23.42
C ASN A 233 -21.29 -16.01 22.63
N THR A 234 -22.57 -16.45 22.63
CA THR A 234 -22.96 -17.71 22.00
C THR A 234 -22.42 -17.80 20.57
N GLN A 235 -21.54 -18.80 20.37
CA GLN A 235 -20.84 -18.99 19.10
C GLN A 235 -21.64 -19.88 18.18
N THR A 236 -21.76 -19.46 16.91
CA THR A 236 -22.14 -20.30 15.80
C THR A 236 -21.10 -20.26 14.69
N GLN A 237 -21.12 -21.27 13.85
CA GLN A 237 -20.18 -21.42 12.74
C GLN A 237 -20.94 -21.76 11.46
N THR A 238 -20.55 -21.07 10.39
CA THR A 238 -21.02 -21.38 9.04
C THR A 238 -19.86 -21.98 8.26
N ALA A 239 -20.03 -23.19 7.72
CA ALA A 239 -19.07 -23.87 6.89
C ALA A 239 -19.57 -23.90 5.44
N LEU A 240 -18.79 -23.35 4.53
CA LEU A 240 -19.12 -23.23 3.11
C LEU A 240 -18.06 -23.93 2.25
N MET A 241 -18.51 -24.63 1.22
CA MET A 241 -17.67 -25.06 0.12
C MET A 241 -17.89 -24.12 -1.06
N MET A 242 -16.96 -23.17 -1.25
CA MET A 242 -17.02 -22.22 -2.35
C MET A 242 -16.62 -22.88 -3.66
N LEU A 243 -17.46 -22.77 -4.68
CA LEU A 243 -17.19 -23.31 -6.03
C LEU A 243 -16.39 -22.29 -6.83
N THR A 244 -15.13 -22.08 -6.47
CA THR A 244 -14.28 -21.06 -7.04
C THR A 244 -13.99 -21.33 -8.52
N GLY A 245 -13.67 -22.57 -8.88
CA GLY A 245 -13.40 -22.96 -10.26
C GLY A 245 -12.25 -22.17 -10.89
N GLY A 246 -11.95 -22.46 -12.15
CA GLY A 246 -10.94 -21.76 -12.93
C GLY A 246 -10.63 -22.52 -14.22
N GLY A 247 -9.92 -21.91 -15.17
CA GLY A 247 -9.62 -22.51 -16.44
C GLY A 247 -10.87 -23.05 -17.16
N ASP A 248 -10.82 -24.31 -17.57
CA ASP A 248 -11.96 -25.02 -18.19
C ASP A 248 -12.91 -25.67 -17.15
N VAL A 249 -12.54 -25.65 -15.87
CA VAL A 249 -13.38 -26.12 -14.75
C VAL A 249 -14.37 -25.02 -14.37
N GLY A 250 -15.62 -25.17 -14.57
CA GLY A 250 -16.67 -24.18 -14.24
C GLY A 250 -16.43 -23.36 -12.97
N GLY A 251 -17.48 -23.12 -12.17
CA GLY A 251 -17.39 -22.32 -10.96
C GLY A 251 -17.30 -20.82 -11.21
N ILE A 252 -17.06 -20.04 -10.16
CA ILE A 252 -17.11 -18.58 -10.21
C ILE A 252 -16.09 -18.04 -11.25
N HIS A 253 -14.81 -18.38 -11.14
CA HIS A 253 -13.80 -17.87 -12.07
C HIS A 253 -13.99 -18.37 -13.50
N GLY A 254 -14.32 -19.66 -13.68
CA GLY A 254 -14.56 -20.22 -15.01
C GLY A 254 -15.71 -19.57 -15.76
N LYS A 255 -16.80 -19.21 -15.04
CA LYS A 255 -17.96 -18.55 -15.63
C LYS A 255 -17.77 -17.07 -15.94
N HIS A 256 -16.86 -16.38 -15.23
CA HIS A 256 -16.66 -14.95 -15.39
C HIS A 256 -15.41 -14.62 -16.22
N MET A 257 -14.36 -15.42 -16.11
CA MET A 257 -13.05 -15.14 -16.68
C MET A 257 -12.38 -16.38 -17.31
N GLY A 258 -13.14 -17.45 -17.51
CA GLY A 258 -12.64 -18.68 -18.17
C GLY A 258 -12.24 -18.45 -19.62
N PRO A 259 -11.54 -19.43 -20.25
CA PRO A 259 -11.11 -19.33 -21.63
C PRO A 259 -12.28 -19.11 -22.59
N GLY A 260 -12.27 -17.97 -23.28
CA GLY A 260 -13.32 -17.57 -24.21
C GLY A 260 -14.50 -16.83 -23.59
N VAL A 261 -14.48 -16.54 -22.29
CA VAL A 261 -15.51 -15.72 -21.62
C VAL A 261 -15.03 -14.29 -21.52
N GLU A 262 -15.88 -13.36 -21.99
CA GLU A 262 -15.72 -11.93 -21.84
C GLU A 262 -16.99 -11.33 -21.27
N ILE A 263 -16.86 -10.52 -20.24
CA ILE A 263 -17.98 -9.80 -19.64
C ILE A 263 -17.64 -8.32 -19.65
N ASP A 264 -18.53 -7.54 -20.27
CA ASP A 264 -18.51 -6.08 -20.17
C ASP A 264 -19.71 -5.63 -19.35
N TYR A 265 -19.56 -4.52 -18.65
CA TYR A 265 -20.63 -3.92 -17.89
C TYR A 265 -20.56 -2.38 -17.94
N ALA A 266 -21.68 -1.74 -17.60
CA ALA A 266 -21.74 -0.30 -17.39
C ALA A 266 -22.14 -0.03 -15.94
N ALA A 267 -21.54 0.98 -15.33
CA ALA A 267 -21.86 1.43 -13.99
C ALA A 267 -22.33 2.88 -13.99
N THR A 268 -23.22 3.25 -13.07
CA THR A 268 -23.72 4.62 -12.93
C THR A 268 -22.87 5.45 -11.98
N ASP A 269 -22.05 4.80 -11.16
CA ASP A 269 -21.21 5.43 -10.15
C ASP A 269 -19.73 5.02 -10.30
N PRO A 270 -18.78 5.89 -9.89
CA PRO A 270 -17.35 5.60 -10.00
C PRO A 270 -16.90 4.36 -9.19
N ALA A 271 -17.55 4.08 -8.05
CA ALA A 271 -17.25 2.92 -7.22
C ALA A 271 -17.82 1.61 -7.80
N ARG A 272 -18.57 1.69 -8.91
CA ARG A 272 -19.16 0.55 -9.65
C ARG A 272 -20.06 -0.31 -8.79
N GLN A 273 -20.84 0.35 -7.92
CA GLN A 273 -21.77 -0.35 -7.03
C GLN A 273 -23.13 -0.59 -7.71
N THR A 274 -23.53 0.25 -8.65
CA THR A 274 -24.78 0.12 -9.41
C THR A 274 -24.46 -0.17 -10.87
N ILE A 275 -24.86 -1.37 -11.32
CA ILE A 275 -24.52 -1.90 -12.65
C ILE A 275 -25.83 -2.15 -13.43
N PRO A 276 -26.32 -1.19 -14.25
CA PRO A 276 -27.58 -1.34 -14.98
C PRO A 276 -27.48 -2.15 -16.27
N TRP A 277 -26.29 -2.49 -16.75
CA TRP A 277 -26.10 -3.18 -18.03
C TRP A 277 -24.92 -4.12 -17.98
N ILE A 278 -25.10 -5.33 -18.50
CA ILE A 278 -24.09 -6.38 -18.58
C ILE A 278 -24.16 -7.05 -19.94
N ARG A 279 -23.02 -7.30 -20.55
CA ARG A 279 -22.87 -8.12 -21.76
C ARG A 279 -21.97 -9.31 -21.46
N TYR A 280 -22.49 -10.50 -21.66
CA TYR A 280 -21.74 -11.75 -21.68
C TYR A 280 -21.43 -12.14 -23.13
N LEU A 281 -20.19 -12.46 -23.42
CA LEU A 281 -19.74 -12.99 -24.70
C LEU A 281 -18.93 -14.27 -24.48
N ASN A 282 -19.34 -15.34 -25.14
CA ASN A 282 -18.51 -16.55 -25.29
C ASN A 282 -17.88 -16.53 -26.67
N THR A 283 -16.56 -16.30 -26.75
CA THR A 283 -15.84 -16.18 -28.04
C THR A 283 -15.67 -17.50 -28.75
N LYS A 284 -15.79 -18.65 -28.06
CA LYS A 284 -15.73 -20.01 -28.64
C LYS A 284 -17.05 -20.35 -29.35
N THR A 285 -18.19 -20.14 -28.68
CA THR A 285 -19.53 -20.46 -29.21
C THR A 285 -20.16 -19.29 -29.99
N LYS A 286 -19.57 -18.09 -29.93
CA LYS A 286 -20.12 -16.83 -30.48
C LYS A 286 -21.43 -16.40 -29.82
N GLU A 287 -21.75 -16.96 -28.66
CA GLU A 287 -22.94 -16.61 -27.92
C GLU A 287 -22.77 -15.21 -27.27
N VAL A 288 -23.76 -14.35 -27.49
CA VAL A 288 -23.84 -13.03 -26.86
C VAL A 288 -25.16 -12.94 -26.09
N ARG A 289 -25.08 -12.54 -24.81
CA ARG A 289 -26.25 -12.22 -23.98
C ARG A 289 -26.08 -10.82 -23.43
N THR A 290 -27.17 -10.05 -23.49
CA THR A 290 -27.21 -8.71 -22.88
C THR A 290 -28.29 -8.66 -21.85
N PHE A 291 -27.92 -8.25 -20.64
CA PHE A 291 -28.81 -8.14 -19.50
C PHE A 291 -28.98 -6.68 -19.12
N LEU A 292 -30.20 -6.32 -18.75
CA LEU A 292 -30.57 -5.00 -18.24
C LEU A 292 -31.16 -5.17 -16.85
N ALA A 293 -30.77 -4.33 -15.91
CA ALA A 293 -31.41 -4.25 -14.61
C ALA A 293 -32.84 -3.71 -14.75
N ASP A 294 -33.74 -4.10 -13.84
CA ASP A 294 -35.11 -3.60 -13.80
C ASP A 294 -35.16 -2.05 -13.81
N GLY A 295 -36.07 -1.51 -14.61
CA GLY A 295 -36.18 -0.06 -14.82
C GLY A 295 -35.13 0.54 -15.76
N SER A 296 -34.14 -0.21 -16.21
CA SER A 296 -33.14 0.24 -17.19
C SER A 296 -33.57 -0.05 -18.61
N THR A 297 -33.20 0.83 -19.54
CA THR A 297 -33.47 0.66 -20.97
C THR A 297 -32.14 0.77 -21.76
N ALA A 298 -32.12 0.21 -22.97
CA ALA A 298 -30.97 0.35 -23.85
C ALA A 298 -30.54 1.81 -24.06
N GLN A 299 -31.50 2.71 -24.10
CA GLN A 299 -31.27 4.14 -24.26
C GLN A 299 -30.69 4.79 -23.00
N SER A 300 -31.20 4.44 -21.80
CA SER A 300 -30.70 5.01 -20.53
C SER A 300 -29.25 4.61 -20.22
N VAL A 301 -28.81 3.44 -20.72
CA VAL A 301 -27.44 2.95 -20.50
C VAL A 301 -26.48 3.24 -21.66
N ALA A 302 -26.94 3.86 -22.76
CA ALA A 302 -26.15 4.05 -23.98
C ALA A 302 -24.92 4.94 -23.75
N SER A 303 -25.07 5.98 -22.93
CA SER A 303 -23.99 6.97 -22.63
C SER A 303 -23.08 6.55 -21.48
N LEU A 304 -23.38 5.47 -20.77
CA LEU A 304 -22.57 5.05 -19.63
C LEU A 304 -21.23 4.46 -20.09
N PRO A 305 -20.15 4.72 -19.35
CA PRO A 305 -18.84 4.13 -19.65
C PRO A 305 -18.88 2.61 -19.56
N ARG A 306 -18.24 1.95 -20.53
CA ARG A 306 -18.14 0.49 -20.58
C ARG A 306 -16.85 0.05 -19.92
N HIS A 307 -16.94 -0.99 -19.12
CA HIS A 307 -15.81 -1.62 -18.43
C HIS A 307 -15.78 -3.10 -18.80
N GLN A 308 -14.60 -3.60 -19.15
CA GLN A 308 -14.39 -5.03 -19.23
C GLN A 308 -14.11 -5.57 -17.82
N MET A 309 -14.80 -6.64 -17.45
CA MET A 309 -14.63 -7.28 -16.15
C MET A 309 -13.21 -7.80 -15.95
N GLN A 310 -12.62 -7.50 -14.80
CA GLN A 310 -11.29 -7.91 -14.37
C GLN A 310 -11.33 -8.43 -12.94
N CYS A 311 -10.21 -9.01 -12.48
CA CYS A 311 -10.06 -9.52 -11.11
C CYS A 311 -10.47 -8.47 -10.05
N VAL A 312 -10.10 -7.22 -10.26
CA VAL A 312 -10.38 -6.12 -9.33
C VAL A 312 -11.84 -5.68 -9.27
N ASP A 313 -12.71 -6.14 -10.15
CA ASP A 313 -14.13 -5.83 -10.07
C ASP A 313 -14.85 -6.62 -8.98
N CYS A 314 -14.31 -7.80 -8.64
CA CYS A 314 -14.71 -8.62 -7.50
C CYS A 314 -13.71 -8.47 -6.34
N HIS A 315 -12.41 -8.60 -6.62
CA HIS A 315 -11.33 -8.47 -5.63
C HIS A 315 -10.84 -7.02 -5.51
N ASN A 316 -11.76 -6.07 -5.33
CA ASN A 316 -11.43 -4.63 -5.25
C ASN A 316 -10.66 -4.24 -3.98
N SER A 317 -10.57 -5.15 -3.01
CA SER A 317 -9.90 -4.99 -1.73
C SER A 317 -8.90 -6.13 -1.46
N ALA A 318 -8.30 -6.69 -2.52
CA ALA A 318 -7.41 -7.85 -2.42
C ALA A 318 -6.27 -7.67 -1.42
N ASP A 319 -5.75 -6.45 -1.32
CA ASP A 319 -4.67 -6.06 -0.42
C ASP A 319 -5.09 -5.02 0.64
N HIS A 320 -6.11 -4.23 0.34
CA HIS A 320 -6.58 -3.13 1.18
C HIS A 320 -7.99 -3.41 1.73
N ALA A 321 -8.14 -4.53 2.44
CA ALA A 321 -9.43 -4.89 3.04
C ALA A 321 -9.70 -4.08 4.32
N PHE A 322 -10.84 -3.37 4.32
CA PHE A 322 -11.40 -2.70 5.49
C PHE A 322 -12.58 -3.51 5.98
N GLU A 323 -12.42 -4.17 7.13
CA GLU A 323 -13.44 -5.03 7.71
C GLU A 323 -14.48 -4.19 8.47
N LEU A 324 -15.73 -4.66 8.51
CA LEU A 324 -16.72 -4.12 9.43
C LEU A 324 -16.43 -4.54 10.88
N PRO A 325 -16.80 -3.75 11.89
CA PRO A 325 -16.45 -4.02 13.29
C PRO A 325 -16.95 -5.37 13.77
N GLU A 326 -18.18 -5.77 13.41
CA GLU A 326 -18.76 -7.06 13.77
C GLU A 326 -17.92 -8.23 13.24
N ARG A 327 -17.52 -8.16 11.97
CA ARG A 327 -16.70 -9.20 11.31
C ARG A 327 -15.30 -9.28 11.91
N ALA A 328 -14.69 -8.13 12.16
CA ALA A 328 -13.34 -8.07 12.73
C ALA A 328 -13.30 -8.68 14.14
N VAL A 329 -14.34 -8.41 14.97
CA VAL A 329 -14.46 -8.98 16.30
C VAL A 329 -14.74 -10.48 16.24
N ASP A 330 -15.69 -10.93 15.40
CA ASP A 330 -16.00 -12.35 15.22
C ASP A 330 -14.75 -13.14 14.81
N ARG A 331 -13.99 -12.62 13.86
CA ARG A 331 -12.73 -13.23 13.42
C ARG A 331 -11.70 -13.28 14.54
N ALA A 332 -11.53 -12.19 15.30
CA ALA A 332 -10.57 -12.13 16.39
C ALA A 332 -10.92 -13.10 17.54
N MET A 333 -12.21 -13.24 17.85
CA MET A 333 -12.72 -14.20 18.85
C MET A 333 -12.58 -15.63 18.33
N GLY A 334 -12.98 -15.88 17.09
CA GLY A 334 -12.87 -17.20 16.45
C GLY A 334 -11.43 -17.73 16.34
N LEU A 335 -10.46 -16.81 16.19
CA LEU A 335 -9.03 -17.13 16.17
C LEU A 335 -8.35 -17.10 17.54
N GLY A 336 -9.10 -16.92 18.64
CA GLY A 336 -8.55 -16.90 20.01
C GLY A 336 -7.69 -15.68 20.35
N GLN A 337 -7.70 -14.65 19.52
CA GLN A 337 -7.02 -13.39 19.80
C GLN A 337 -7.73 -12.61 20.92
N ILE A 338 -9.05 -12.69 20.96
CA ILE A 338 -9.92 -12.19 22.02
C ILE A 338 -10.61 -13.40 22.64
N SER A 339 -10.57 -13.54 23.98
CA SER A 339 -11.21 -14.65 24.66
C SER A 339 -12.73 -14.55 24.56
N PRO A 340 -13.43 -15.56 24.00
CA PRO A 340 -14.88 -15.57 23.92
C PRO A 340 -15.57 -15.86 25.28
N THR A 341 -14.79 -16.26 26.29
CA THR A 341 -15.33 -16.58 27.62
C THR A 341 -15.45 -15.36 28.55
N LEU A 342 -15.04 -14.17 28.10
CA LEU A 342 -15.30 -12.91 28.80
C LEU A 342 -16.73 -12.44 28.54
N PRO A 343 -17.57 -12.23 29.59
CA PRO A 343 -18.98 -11.91 29.38
C PRO A 343 -19.22 -10.67 28.53
N PHE A 344 -20.19 -10.72 27.60
CA PHE A 344 -20.55 -9.63 26.69
C PHE A 344 -19.39 -9.06 25.86
N MET A 345 -18.31 -9.81 25.67
CA MET A 345 -17.12 -9.33 24.96
C MET A 345 -17.45 -8.89 23.54
N LYS A 346 -18.22 -9.67 22.79
CA LYS A 346 -18.66 -9.31 21.42
C LYS A 346 -19.35 -7.96 21.38
N LYS A 347 -20.38 -7.79 22.20
CA LYS A 347 -21.15 -6.55 22.29
C LYS A 347 -20.27 -5.36 22.66
N THR A 348 -19.53 -5.46 23.75
CA THR A 348 -18.70 -4.37 24.26
C THR A 348 -17.59 -3.99 23.26
N ALA A 349 -16.95 -4.97 22.64
CA ALA A 349 -15.92 -4.71 21.63
C ALA A 349 -16.48 -3.95 20.41
N VAL A 350 -17.66 -4.34 19.91
CA VAL A 350 -18.29 -3.65 18.77
C VAL A 350 -18.74 -2.24 19.15
N GLU A 351 -19.29 -2.05 20.37
CA GLU A 351 -19.65 -0.72 20.89
C GLU A 351 -18.44 0.20 20.97
N LEU A 352 -17.32 -0.27 21.51
CA LEU A 352 -16.05 0.48 21.57
C LEU A 352 -15.51 0.81 20.16
N LEU A 353 -15.57 -0.13 19.22
CA LEU A 353 -15.12 0.12 17.83
C LEU A 353 -16.00 1.15 17.11
N LYS A 354 -17.30 1.21 17.42
CA LYS A 354 -18.24 2.18 16.83
C LYS A 354 -18.25 3.54 17.56
N ALA A 355 -17.59 3.65 18.69
CA ALA A 355 -17.49 4.91 19.41
C ALA A 355 -16.65 5.93 18.58
N LYS A 356 -16.90 7.22 18.85
CA LYS A 356 -16.22 8.31 18.15
C LYS A 356 -14.94 8.69 18.89
N TYR A 357 -13.82 8.59 18.21
CA TYR A 357 -12.51 9.07 18.67
C TYR A 357 -12.00 10.12 17.70
N SER A 358 -11.31 11.13 18.21
CA SER A 358 -10.75 12.22 17.40
C SER A 358 -9.49 11.81 16.64
N SER A 359 -8.77 10.78 17.12
CA SER A 359 -7.56 10.25 16.49
C SER A 359 -7.33 8.78 16.84
N ASN A 360 -6.43 8.14 16.11
CA ASN A 360 -5.99 6.76 16.38
C ASN A 360 -5.25 6.65 17.73
N GLU A 361 -4.53 7.70 18.14
CA GLU A 361 -3.86 7.74 19.45
C GLU A 361 -4.88 7.79 20.59
N GLU A 362 -5.96 8.56 20.42
CA GLU A 362 -7.05 8.60 21.39
C GLU A 362 -7.72 7.22 21.50
N ALA A 363 -8.06 6.59 20.37
CA ALA A 363 -8.65 5.27 20.34
C ALA A 363 -7.74 4.21 21.01
N SER A 364 -6.45 4.23 20.70
CA SER A 364 -5.45 3.32 21.28
C SER A 364 -5.36 3.41 22.81
N ARG A 365 -5.59 4.59 23.36
CA ARG A 365 -5.57 4.81 24.80
C ARG A 365 -6.93 4.52 25.46
N LYS A 366 -8.02 4.98 24.85
CA LYS A 366 -9.36 4.88 25.44
C LYS A 366 -9.95 3.47 25.34
N ILE A 367 -9.84 2.81 24.21
CA ILE A 367 -10.45 1.47 24.01
C ILE A 367 -10.01 0.48 25.11
N PRO A 368 -8.72 0.28 25.41
CA PRO A 368 -8.32 -0.62 26.50
C PRO A 368 -8.79 -0.15 27.87
N ALA A 369 -8.78 1.18 28.13
CA ALA A 369 -9.19 1.74 29.41
C ALA A 369 -10.70 1.58 29.64
N GLU A 370 -11.52 1.87 28.66
CA GLU A 370 -12.98 1.75 28.72
C GLU A 370 -13.41 0.28 28.84
N LEU A 371 -12.73 -0.64 28.14
CA LEU A 371 -12.94 -2.08 28.30
C LEU A 371 -12.64 -2.54 29.73
N ALA A 372 -11.49 -2.13 30.27
CA ALA A 372 -11.10 -2.46 31.64
C ALA A 372 -12.09 -1.88 32.68
N GLN A 373 -12.57 -0.66 32.46
CA GLN A 373 -13.55 -0.02 33.29
C GLN A 373 -14.90 -0.76 33.28
N PHE A 374 -15.38 -1.17 32.10
CA PHE A 374 -16.59 -1.99 31.96
C PHE A 374 -16.51 -3.26 32.81
N TYR A 375 -15.42 -4.02 32.73
CA TYR A 375 -15.27 -5.23 33.54
C TYR A 375 -15.12 -4.94 35.04
N LYS A 376 -14.45 -3.86 35.40
CA LYS A 376 -14.33 -3.43 36.80
C LYS A 376 -15.68 -3.08 37.44
N GLU A 377 -16.56 -2.44 36.68
CA GLU A 377 -17.88 -2.02 37.16
C GLU A 377 -18.90 -3.16 37.14
N CYS A 378 -18.97 -3.88 36.01
CA CYS A 378 -20.01 -4.89 35.81
C CYS A 378 -19.60 -6.29 36.29
N TYR A 379 -18.30 -6.62 36.33
CA TYR A 379 -17.77 -7.95 36.63
C TYR A 379 -16.49 -7.90 37.46
N PRO A 380 -16.53 -7.35 38.72
CA PRO A 380 -15.33 -7.09 39.55
C PRO A 380 -14.48 -8.35 39.79
N ALA A 381 -15.12 -9.52 40.01
CA ALA A 381 -14.42 -10.80 40.19
C ALA A 381 -13.65 -11.21 38.94
N ILE A 382 -14.23 -11.07 37.76
CA ILE A 382 -13.59 -11.37 36.48
C ILE A 382 -12.48 -10.36 36.21
N SER A 383 -12.70 -9.08 36.49
CA SER A 383 -11.70 -8.03 36.34
C SER A 383 -10.42 -8.33 37.13
N SER A 384 -10.55 -8.84 38.36
CA SER A 384 -9.38 -9.19 39.20
C SER A 384 -8.71 -10.48 38.76
N GLN A 385 -9.48 -11.54 38.41
CA GLN A 385 -8.97 -12.85 38.09
C GLN A 385 -8.40 -12.95 36.65
N ARG A 386 -8.93 -12.15 35.71
CA ARG A 386 -8.65 -12.23 34.28
C ARG A 386 -8.18 -10.91 33.68
N SER A 387 -7.49 -10.09 34.48
CA SER A 387 -6.97 -8.79 34.06
C SER A 387 -6.06 -8.87 32.83
N GLY A 388 -5.28 -9.93 32.68
CA GLY A 388 -4.42 -10.19 31.51
C GLY A 388 -5.21 -10.40 30.23
N ASP A 389 -6.30 -11.19 30.26
CA ASP A 389 -7.15 -11.43 29.11
C ASP A 389 -7.89 -10.15 28.67
N ILE A 390 -8.36 -9.36 29.63
CA ILE A 390 -9.01 -8.07 29.38
C ILE A 390 -8.03 -7.09 28.73
N SER A 391 -6.79 -7.01 29.24
CA SER A 391 -5.75 -6.16 28.66
C SER A 391 -5.38 -6.59 27.24
N LYS A 392 -5.21 -7.92 27.01
CA LYS A 392 -4.98 -8.49 25.69
C LYS A 392 -6.11 -8.14 24.73
N ALA A 393 -7.38 -8.32 25.14
CA ALA A 393 -8.54 -7.99 24.35
C ALA A 393 -8.59 -6.50 24.00
N GLY A 394 -8.35 -5.60 24.96
CA GLY A 394 -8.30 -4.15 24.73
C GLY A 394 -7.26 -3.75 23.69
N THR A 395 -6.08 -4.37 23.74
CA THR A 395 -5.01 -4.15 22.76
C THR A 395 -5.42 -4.62 21.36
N VAL A 396 -6.05 -5.80 21.25
CA VAL A 396 -6.52 -6.34 19.97
C VAL A 396 -7.63 -5.48 19.39
N ILE A 397 -8.60 -5.03 20.21
CA ILE A 397 -9.70 -4.16 19.76
C ILE A 397 -9.15 -2.82 19.25
N ALA A 398 -8.21 -2.20 19.98
CA ALA A 398 -7.54 -0.98 19.55
C ALA A 398 -6.78 -1.19 18.22
N ALA A 399 -6.11 -2.33 18.04
CA ALA A 399 -5.45 -2.66 16.79
C ALA A 399 -6.45 -2.85 15.62
N ILE A 400 -7.63 -3.44 15.88
CA ILE A 400 -8.71 -3.52 14.89
C ILE A 400 -9.17 -2.12 14.49
N TYR A 401 -9.37 -1.20 15.44
CA TYR A 401 -9.74 0.18 15.13
C TYR A 401 -8.68 0.85 14.25
N ASN A 402 -7.43 0.81 14.67
CA ASN A 402 -6.33 1.53 14.03
C ASN A 402 -6.00 1.07 12.61
N ARG A 403 -6.39 -0.14 12.21
CA ARG A 403 -6.20 -0.60 10.82
C ARG A 403 -7.40 -0.31 9.91
N ASN A 404 -8.56 0.06 10.47
CA ASN A 404 -9.80 0.26 9.69
C ASN A 404 -10.33 1.69 9.73
N VAL A 405 -9.98 2.48 10.75
CA VAL A 405 -10.53 3.83 10.96
C VAL A 405 -9.40 4.85 11.07
N PHE A 406 -9.54 5.93 10.32
CA PHE A 406 -8.58 7.04 10.27
C PHE A 406 -9.35 8.37 10.25
N PRO A 407 -9.68 8.93 11.43
CA PRO A 407 -10.55 10.10 11.56
C PRO A 407 -10.01 11.30 10.77
N ASP A 408 -8.71 11.57 10.84
CA ASP A 408 -8.05 12.69 10.16
C ASP A 408 -8.13 12.59 8.63
N LEU A 409 -8.27 11.36 8.11
CA LEU A 409 -8.37 11.07 6.68
C LEU A 409 -9.81 10.79 6.22
N LYS A 410 -10.78 10.96 7.12
CA LYS A 410 -12.22 10.70 6.91
C LYS A 410 -12.51 9.25 6.46
N VAL A 411 -11.66 8.31 6.86
CA VAL A 411 -11.88 6.88 6.64
C VAL A 411 -12.54 6.29 7.87
N ASN A 412 -13.69 5.66 7.68
CA ASN A 412 -14.48 5.02 8.71
C ASN A 412 -15.04 3.68 8.20
N TRP A 413 -15.70 2.94 9.04
CA TRP A 413 -16.40 1.71 8.70
C TRP A 413 -17.28 1.90 7.47
N GLY A 414 -17.14 1.02 6.47
CA GLY A 414 -17.94 1.08 5.23
C GLY A 414 -17.52 2.16 4.22
N THR A 415 -16.48 2.98 4.48
CA THR A 415 -15.98 3.95 3.49
C THR A 415 -15.57 3.29 2.17
N TYR A 416 -15.00 2.10 2.23
CA TYR A 416 -14.61 1.31 1.06
C TYR A 416 -15.33 -0.03 1.08
N PRO A 417 -16.38 -0.21 0.26
CA PRO A 417 -17.11 -1.46 0.17
C PRO A 417 -16.22 -2.56 -0.42
N ASN A 418 -16.29 -3.76 0.15
CA ASN A 418 -15.64 -4.94 -0.38
C ASN A 418 -16.62 -5.68 -1.31
N ASN A 419 -16.22 -5.88 -2.56
CA ASN A 419 -17.06 -6.55 -3.55
C ASN A 419 -17.02 -8.09 -3.50
N LEU A 420 -16.19 -8.66 -2.62
CA LEU A 420 -16.07 -10.09 -2.45
C LEU A 420 -17.19 -10.61 -1.52
N GLY A 421 -18.03 -11.51 -2.03
CA GLY A 421 -19.21 -12.00 -1.30
C GLY A 421 -20.44 -11.11 -1.48
N HIS A 422 -21.38 -11.17 -0.52
CA HIS A 422 -22.67 -10.45 -0.59
C HIS A 422 -23.26 -10.14 0.81
N THR A 423 -22.47 -10.29 1.87
CA THR A 423 -22.96 -10.14 3.26
C THR A 423 -22.71 -8.75 3.84
N ASP A 424 -21.56 -8.16 3.53
CA ASP A 424 -21.15 -6.87 4.07
C ASP A 424 -21.44 -5.70 3.11
N SER A 425 -21.58 -6.03 1.83
CA SER A 425 -21.95 -5.12 0.74
C SER A 425 -22.67 -5.92 -0.34
N PRO A 426 -23.32 -5.28 -1.33
CA PRO A 426 -23.95 -6.01 -2.43
C PRO A 426 -23.02 -6.99 -3.12
N GLY A 427 -21.75 -6.63 -3.33
CA GLY A 427 -20.73 -7.52 -3.88
C GLY A 427 -21.16 -8.26 -5.14
N CYS A 428 -21.33 -9.59 -5.06
CA CYS A 428 -21.83 -10.42 -6.16
C CYS A 428 -23.26 -10.04 -6.57
N PHE A 429 -24.08 -9.57 -5.62
CA PHE A 429 -25.46 -9.17 -5.88
C PHE A 429 -25.61 -7.82 -6.58
N ARG A 430 -24.51 -7.16 -6.96
CA ARG A 430 -24.55 -6.05 -7.92
C ARG A 430 -25.04 -6.50 -9.31
N CYS A 431 -24.92 -7.81 -9.60
CA CYS A 431 -25.33 -8.43 -10.86
C CYS A 431 -26.27 -9.63 -10.64
N HIS A 432 -26.06 -10.38 -9.54
CA HIS A 432 -26.80 -11.59 -9.20
C HIS A 432 -27.95 -11.33 -8.23
N ASP A 433 -28.70 -10.26 -8.46
CA ASP A 433 -29.81 -9.79 -7.62
C ASP A 433 -31.19 -10.21 -8.14
N GLY A 434 -31.24 -10.94 -9.25
CA GLY A 434 -32.48 -11.35 -9.93
C GLY A 434 -33.16 -10.24 -10.74
N SER A 435 -32.65 -8.98 -10.67
CA SER A 435 -33.20 -7.87 -11.43
C SER A 435 -32.70 -7.80 -12.87
N HIS A 436 -31.57 -8.45 -13.15
CA HIS A 436 -30.94 -8.40 -14.47
C HIS A 436 -31.50 -9.46 -15.41
N SER A 437 -32.13 -9.01 -16.49
CA SER A 437 -32.76 -9.91 -17.45
C SER A 437 -32.44 -9.58 -18.90
N THR A 438 -32.44 -10.61 -19.74
CA THR A 438 -32.36 -10.47 -21.21
C THR A 438 -33.72 -10.09 -21.79
N ALA A 439 -33.78 -9.73 -23.07
CA ALA A 439 -35.03 -9.42 -23.77
C ALA A 439 -36.00 -10.61 -23.78
N ASP A 440 -35.50 -11.85 -23.77
CA ASP A 440 -36.28 -13.10 -23.69
C ASP A 440 -36.57 -13.55 -22.24
N LYS A 441 -36.42 -12.63 -21.27
CA LYS A 441 -36.76 -12.84 -19.84
C LYS A 441 -35.87 -13.87 -19.12
N LYS A 442 -34.72 -14.21 -19.61
CA LYS A 442 -33.73 -15.00 -18.86
C LYS A 442 -32.98 -14.11 -17.88
N THR A 443 -33.00 -14.45 -16.61
CA THR A 443 -32.31 -13.69 -15.57
C THR A 443 -30.89 -14.21 -15.31
N ILE A 444 -30.04 -13.35 -14.75
CA ILE A 444 -28.79 -13.80 -14.13
C ILE A 444 -29.19 -14.59 -12.87
N THR A 445 -28.60 -15.78 -12.71
CA THR A 445 -28.99 -16.69 -11.61
C THR A 445 -28.69 -16.09 -10.23
N GLN A 446 -29.61 -16.30 -9.29
CA GLN A 446 -29.44 -16.07 -7.86
C GLN A 446 -29.31 -17.37 -7.06
N ASP A 447 -29.26 -18.53 -7.73
CA ASP A 447 -29.17 -19.82 -7.06
C ASP A 447 -27.87 -19.94 -6.26
N CYS A 448 -28.00 -20.06 -4.95
CA CYS A 448 -26.89 -20.17 -4.00
C CYS A 448 -25.94 -21.30 -4.37
N SER A 449 -26.49 -22.44 -4.83
CA SER A 449 -25.72 -23.63 -5.19
C SER A 449 -24.76 -23.40 -6.40
N THR A 450 -24.97 -22.34 -7.15
CA THR A 450 -24.08 -21.96 -8.28
C THR A 450 -22.72 -21.46 -7.81
N CYS A 451 -22.65 -20.83 -6.64
CA CYS A 451 -21.45 -20.19 -6.10
C CYS A 451 -20.86 -20.95 -4.92
N HIS A 452 -21.68 -21.54 -4.07
CA HIS A 452 -21.23 -22.25 -2.87
C HIS A 452 -22.24 -23.31 -2.43
N VAL A 453 -21.76 -24.33 -1.72
CA VAL A 453 -22.58 -25.32 -1.05
C VAL A 453 -22.46 -25.09 0.45
N PRO A 454 -23.56 -24.76 1.16
CA PRO A 454 -23.52 -24.67 2.61
C PRO A 454 -23.43 -26.09 3.18
N LEU A 455 -22.42 -26.33 4.00
CA LEU A 455 -22.20 -27.60 4.70
C LEU A 455 -22.69 -27.53 6.15
N ALA A 456 -22.72 -26.32 6.71
CA ALA A 456 -23.34 -25.96 7.98
C ALA A 456 -23.71 -24.48 7.94
N LEU A 457 -24.87 -24.11 8.52
CA LEU A 457 -25.32 -22.71 8.62
C LEU A 457 -25.66 -22.39 10.07
N ASP A 458 -24.90 -21.46 10.65
CA ASP A 458 -25.10 -20.96 12.01
C ASP A 458 -25.27 -22.06 13.07
N GLU A 459 -24.50 -23.13 12.97
CA GLU A 459 -24.49 -24.25 13.90
C GLU A 459 -23.49 -24.03 15.02
N ALA A 460 -23.86 -24.35 16.26
CA ALA A 460 -22.94 -24.25 17.41
C ALA A 460 -21.76 -25.23 17.30
N HIS A 461 -22.02 -26.45 16.80
CA HIS A 461 -21.01 -27.51 16.67
C HIS A 461 -21.20 -28.26 15.34
N PRO A 462 -20.76 -27.68 14.22
CA PRO A 462 -20.95 -28.30 12.91
C PRO A 462 -20.32 -29.68 12.80
N GLN A 463 -21.11 -30.70 12.48
CA GLN A 463 -20.59 -32.06 12.34
C GLN A 463 -19.53 -32.18 11.24
N VAL A 464 -19.63 -31.38 10.18
CA VAL A 464 -18.67 -31.34 9.09
C VAL A 464 -17.26 -30.96 9.59
N LEU A 465 -17.14 -30.03 10.53
CA LEU A 465 -15.82 -29.62 11.08
C LEU A 465 -15.14 -30.74 11.86
N LYS A 466 -15.93 -31.58 12.55
CA LYS A 466 -15.40 -32.81 13.20
C LYS A 466 -14.93 -33.82 12.16
N THR A 467 -15.73 -34.00 11.09
CA THR A 467 -15.42 -34.96 10.02
C THR A 467 -14.12 -34.61 9.28
N VAL A 468 -13.85 -33.31 9.06
CA VAL A 468 -12.62 -32.85 8.41
C VAL A 468 -11.46 -32.58 9.39
N GLY A 469 -11.63 -32.86 10.68
CA GLY A 469 -10.57 -32.71 11.70
C GLY A 469 -10.23 -31.27 12.08
N LEU A 470 -11.11 -30.31 11.80
CA LEU A 470 -10.89 -28.88 12.12
C LEU A 470 -11.46 -28.47 13.48
N ALA A 471 -12.45 -29.20 14.02
CA ALA A 471 -13.10 -28.84 15.28
C ALA A 471 -12.08 -28.70 16.43
N ASP A 472 -11.23 -29.71 16.64
CA ASP A 472 -10.22 -29.71 17.71
C ASP A 472 -9.17 -28.61 17.51
N GLN A 473 -8.83 -28.26 16.26
CA GLN A 473 -7.89 -27.18 15.96
C GLN A 473 -8.47 -25.80 16.32
N ILE A 474 -9.76 -25.57 16.01
CA ILE A 474 -10.48 -24.36 16.36
C ILE A 474 -10.56 -24.20 17.87
N ASP A 475 -10.98 -25.27 18.58
CA ASP A 475 -11.05 -25.26 20.05
C ASP A 475 -9.69 -24.96 20.70
N ASN A 476 -8.60 -25.52 20.17
CA ASN A 476 -7.25 -25.25 20.66
C ASN A 476 -6.79 -23.81 20.41
N LEU A 477 -7.19 -23.19 19.30
CA LEU A 477 -6.89 -21.78 19.03
C LEU A 477 -7.62 -20.84 20.02
N GLN A 478 -8.87 -21.14 20.34
CA GLN A 478 -9.70 -20.31 21.24
C GLN A 478 -9.30 -20.46 22.73
N ARG A 479 -8.63 -21.54 23.12
CA ARG A 479 -8.13 -21.76 24.49
C ARG A 479 -6.77 -21.10 24.78
N ARG A 480 -6.04 -20.65 23.79
CA ARG A 480 -4.76 -19.93 23.91
C ARG A 480 -4.96 -18.45 24.21
#